data_a0af3aeab1e57af6bd8dbee915b8d472
#
_entry.id   a0af3aeab1e57af6bd8dbee915b8d472
#
_cell.length_a   1.000
_cell.length_b   1.000
_cell.length_c   1.000
_cell.angle_alpha   90.00
_cell.angle_beta   90.00
_cell.angle_gamma   90.00
#
_symmetry.space_group_name_H-M   'P 1'
#
loop_
_entity.id
_entity.type
_entity.pdbx_description
1 polymer ?
#
loop_
_entity_poly.entity_id
_entity_poly.type
_entity_poly.pdbx_seq_one_letter_code
_entity_poly.pdbx_strand_id
1 'polypeptide(L)'
;HTSIMYFAMVDRFFNGNPNNDQPVQDSTVHPRANYQGGDIEGMRQKLADGYFDALHTNTLWISPITQNPEDAWGLWNQGGPVSTFSGYHGYWPVSNIKPDHRFASPEELHLFLDDAHANEQNVLLDYVANHVHELHPVYQKHPNWATNKYTADGRLNTQLWDEERLTTWFDTFMPTLELRNDTVAELMSDSALVWITEYDFDGFRHDATKHIPMNFTRLLTQKIRAASEDHVYQIGETYGSDELIASYVGSGKVDAQFNFNLYDAAFEAFTQEGATFDRLRKALESSLTYYGHHHLMGNISGNQDKPRFSSMASGHLSMSEDSKLAGWTREIPEPTERGYRKM
;
A
#
# COMPACT_ATOMS: atom_id res chain seq x y z
N HIS A 1 -13.14 -11.87 -11.31
CA HIS A 1 -12.44 -12.02 -12.60
C HIS A 1 -12.55 -10.78 -13.49
N THR A 2 -13.46 -9.85 -13.21
CA THR A 2 -13.70 -8.65 -14.02
C THR A 2 -13.36 -7.36 -13.27
N SER A 3 -12.63 -7.46 -12.16
CA SER A 3 -12.31 -6.30 -11.32
C SER A 3 -11.23 -5.45 -11.99
N ILE A 4 -11.52 -4.17 -12.16
CA ILE A 4 -10.57 -3.13 -12.55
C ILE A 4 -10.38 -2.23 -11.33
N MET A 5 -9.18 -2.30 -10.75
CA MET A 5 -8.87 -1.64 -9.49
C MET A 5 -8.17 -0.30 -9.74
N TYR A 6 -8.64 0.74 -9.05
CA TYR A 6 -7.99 2.06 -9.01
C TYR A 6 -7.33 2.28 -7.65
N PHE A 7 -6.03 2.56 -7.63
CA PHE A 7 -5.34 3.00 -6.42
C PHE A 7 -5.48 4.50 -6.21
N ALA A 8 -5.98 4.90 -5.05
CA ALA A 8 -6.04 6.29 -4.61
C ALA A 8 -5.18 6.50 -3.35
N MET A 9 -4.15 7.34 -3.44
CA MET A 9 -3.51 7.89 -2.26
C MET A 9 -4.39 9.04 -1.75
N VAL A 10 -5.13 8.79 -0.68
CA VAL A 10 -6.22 9.66 -0.19
C VAL A 10 -5.75 11.11 -0.04
N ASP A 11 -4.64 11.35 0.68
CA ASP A 11 -4.09 12.71 0.88
C ASP A 11 -3.79 13.47 -0.43
N ARG A 12 -3.53 12.75 -1.52
CA ARG A 12 -3.11 13.32 -2.81
C ARG A 12 -4.20 13.32 -3.86
N PHE A 13 -5.37 12.74 -3.56
CA PHE A 13 -6.39 12.51 -4.55
C PHE A 13 -7.28 13.73 -4.76
N PHE A 14 -8.03 14.13 -3.75
CA PHE A 14 -8.90 15.32 -3.82
C PHE A 14 -9.28 15.79 -2.43
N ASN A 15 -9.14 17.10 -2.15
CA ASN A 15 -9.57 17.73 -0.90
C ASN A 15 -11.06 18.07 -1.00
N GLY A 16 -11.90 17.34 -0.27
CA GLY A 16 -13.35 17.54 -0.22
C GLY A 16 -13.81 18.37 0.97
N ASN A 17 -13.05 18.36 2.06
CA ASN A 17 -13.38 19.03 3.31
C ASN A 17 -12.19 19.84 3.86
N PRO A 18 -12.00 21.09 3.44
CA PRO A 18 -10.88 21.91 3.92
C PRO A 18 -10.84 22.16 5.44
N ASN A 19 -11.90 21.78 6.18
CA ASN A 19 -11.93 22.00 7.63
C ASN A 19 -11.14 20.92 8.40
N ASN A 20 -10.81 19.80 7.78
CA ASN A 20 -9.96 18.76 8.37
C ASN A 20 -8.49 18.90 7.98
N ASP A 21 -8.12 19.89 7.15
CA ASP A 21 -6.75 20.17 6.75
C ASP A 21 -5.88 20.52 7.94
N GLN A 22 -4.99 19.63 8.32
CA GLN A 22 -4.07 19.82 9.44
C GLN A 22 -2.64 19.38 9.05
N PRO A 23 -1.96 20.15 8.19
CA PRO A 23 -0.56 19.89 7.88
C PRO A 23 0.32 20.05 9.12
N VAL A 24 1.36 19.23 9.23
CA VAL A 24 2.31 19.30 10.34
C VAL A 24 3.01 20.66 10.32
N GLN A 25 3.00 21.34 11.47
CA GLN A 25 3.60 22.67 11.65
C GLN A 25 5.08 22.54 12.07
N ASP A 26 5.91 22.03 11.16
CA ASP A 26 7.35 21.85 11.34
C ASP A 26 8.10 22.37 10.12
N SER A 27 9.01 23.32 10.34
CA SER A 27 9.79 23.95 9.28
C SER A 27 10.79 23.01 8.59
N THR A 28 11.03 21.84 9.16
CA THR A 28 11.88 20.80 8.56
C THR A 28 11.13 19.93 7.53
N VAL A 29 9.79 20.04 7.49
CA VAL A 29 8.96 19.30 6.53
C VAL A 29 8.82 20.10 5.24
N HIS A 30 9.36 19.55 4.15
CA HIS A 30 9.14 20.14 2.84
C HIS A 30 7.65 20.06 2.45
N PRO A 31 7.05 21.09 1.79
CA PRO A 31 5.62 21.06 1.45
C PRO A 31 5.16 19.80 0.71
N ARG A 32 5.99 19.24 -0.18
CA ARG A 32 5.67 17.97 -0.87
C ARG A 32 5.67 16.74 0.04
N ALA A 33 6.28 16.83 1.21
CA ALA A 33 6.37 15.75 2.21
C ALA A 33 5.34 15.93 3.35
N ASN A 34 4.44 16.89 3.23
CA ASN A 34 3.40 17.18 4.20
C ASN A 34 2.02 16.81 3.66
N TYR A 35 1.02 16.78 4.53
CA TYR A 35 -0.37 16.60 4.13
C TYR A 35 -0.79 17.68 3.13
N GLN A 36 -1.56 17.28 2.10
CA GLN A 36 -2.10 18.13 1.05
C GLN A 36 -3.62 18.28 1.13
N GLY A 37 -4.23 17.64 2.13
CA GLY A 37 -5.65 17.80 2.44
C GLY A 37 -6.60 16.90 1.65
N GLY A 38 -6.12 15.95 0.86
CA GLY A 38 -7.00 14.94 0.27
C GLY A 38 -7.63 14.06 1.36
N ASP A 39 -8.92 13.73 1.22
CA ASP A 39 -9.72 13.10 2.25
C ASP A 39 -10.83 12.18 1.68
N ILE A 40 -11.55 11.51 2.56
CA ILE A 40 -12.66 10.61 2.20
C ILE A 40 -13.85 11.37 1.63
N GLU A 41 -14.10 12.61 2.05
CA GLU A 41 -15.14 13.45 1.44
C GLU A 41 -14.78 13.77 -0.02
N GLY A 42 -13.51 14.00 -0.31
CA GLY A 42 -13.03 14.18 -1.68
C GLY A 42 -13.21 12.91 -2.54
N MET A 43 -13.01 11.73 -1.97
CA MET A 43 -13.31 10.45 -2.63
C MET A 43 -14.81 10.35 -2.95
N ARG A 44 -15.70 10.70 -2.01
CA ARG A 44 -17.15 10.71 -2.18
C ARG A 44 -17.60 11.66 -3.31
N GLN A 45 -17.04 12.87 -3.33
CA GLN A 45 -17.35 13.84 -4.39
C GLN A 45 -16.95 13.31 -5.77
N LYS A 46 -15.80 12.67 -5.90
CA LYS A 46 -15.35 12.07 -7.15
C LYS A 46 -16.16 10.84 -7.56
N LEU A 47 -16.66 10.09 -6.61
CA LEU A 47 -17.62 9.01 -6.84
C LEU A 47 -18.93 9.57 -7.41
N ALA A 48 -19.50 10.59 -6.76
CA ALA A 48 -20.72 11.26 -7.19
C ALA A 48 -20.60 11.95 -8.57
N ASP A 49 -19.40 12.47 -8.89
CA ASP A 49 -19.08 13.07 -10.19
C ASP A 49 -18.99 12.06 -11.35
N GLY A 50 -19.05 10.75 -11.08
CA GLY A 50 -18.86 9.68 -12.07
C GLY A 50 -17.41 9.51 -12.54
N TYR A 51 -16.42 9.99 -11.77
CA TYR A 51 -15.00 9.90 -12.14
C TYR A 51 -14.54 8.45 -12.32
N PHE A 52 -14.94 7.57 -11.41
CA PHE A 52 -14.56 6.16 -11.46
C PHE A 52 -15.32 5.40 -12.54
N ASP A 53 -16.57 5.75 -12.81
CA ASP A 53 -17.36 5.19 -13.91
C ASP A 53 -16.74 5.54 -15.28
N ALA A 54 -16.29 6.77 -15.46
CA ALA A 54 -15.59 7.20 -16.66
C ALA A 54 -14.27 6.44 -16.89
N LEU A 55 -13.64 5.92 -15.84
CA LEU A 55 -12.45 5.06 -15.89
C LEU A 55 -12.80 3.57 -16.02
N HIS A 56 -14.08 3.22 -15.98
CA HIS A 56 -14.57 1.83 -15.96
C HIS A 56 -13.96 0.99 -14.82
N THR A 57 -13.67 1.62 -13.68
CA THR A 57 -13.23 0.91 -12.48
C THR A 57 -14.43 0.44 -11.66
N ASN A 58 -14.28 -0.66 -10.96
CA ASN A 58 -15.29 -1.21 -10.06
C ASN A 58 -14.72 -1.65 -8.71
N THR A 59 -13.48 -1.28 -8.45
CA THR A 59 -12.82 -1.54 -7.17
C THR A 59 -11.86 -0.39 -6.86
N LEU A 60 -12.01 0.19 -5.69
CA LEU A 60 -11.13 1.22 -5.16
C LEU A 60 -10.15 0.60 -4.16
N TRP A 61 -8.88 0.75 -4.36
CA TRP A 61 -7.85 0.50 -3.35
C TRP A 61 -7.42 1.84 -2.81
N ILE A 62 -7.76 2.15 -1.57
CA ILE A 62 -7.38 3.40 -0.91
C ILE A 62 -6.13 3.19 -0.05
N SER A 63 -5.23 4.18 -0.02
CA SER A 63 -4.07 4.17 0.87
C SER A 63 -4.50 4.01 2.33
N PRO A 64 -3.59 3.61 3.26
CA PRO A 64 -3.98 3.45 4.66
C PRO A 64 -4.56 4.76 5.21
N ILE A 65 -5.72 4.65 5.83
CA ILE A 65 -6.41 5.78 6.49
C ILE A 65 -6.38 5.67 8.01
N THR A 66 -5.63 4.75 8.56
CA THR A 66 -5.43 4.61 10.00
C THR A 66 -4.70 5.82 10.57
N GLN A 67 -4.97 6.15 11.85
CA GLN A 67 -4.34 7.30 12.51
C GLN A 67 -2.81 7.20 12.45
N ASN A 68 -2.18 8.26 11.95
CA ASN A 68 -0.74 8.46 11.85
C ASN A 68 -0.25 9.51 12.86
N PRO A 69 1.09 9.68 13.07
CA PRO A 69 1.64 10.65 14.02
C PRO A 69 1.22 12.09 13.70
N GLU A 70 1.14 12.88 14.75
CA GLU A 70 0.86 14.33 14.63
C GLU A 70 2.12 15.13 14.26
N ASP A 71 3.31 14.58 14.57
CA ASP A 71 4.60 15.21 14.36
C ASP A 71 5.30 14.69 13.10
N ALA A 72 6.40 15.35 12.71
CA ALA A 72 7.26 14.96 11.62
C ALA A 72 8.27 13.89 12.04
N TRP A 73 8.52 12.93 11.15
CA TRP A 73 9.44 11.80 11.39
C TRP A 73 10.31 11.51 10.18
N GLY A 74 11.31 10.66 10.38
CA GLY A 74 12.24 10.28 9.33
C GLY A 74 13.12 11.46 8.89
N LEU A 75 14.07 11.18 8.02
CA LEU A 75 14.95 12.19 7.43
C LEU A 75 15.39 11.77 6.05
N TRP A 76 15.11 12.60 5.07
CA TRP A 76 15.69 12.50 3.73
C TRP A 76 16.83 13.50 3.57
N ASN A 77 18.03 12.98 3.29
CA ASN A 77 19.24 13.78 3.02
C ASN A 77 20.10 13.19 1.90
N GLN A 78 19.50 12.36 1.03
CA GLN A 78 20.21 11.61 -0.03
C GLN A 78 20.18 12.33 -1.38
N GLY A 79 20.08 13.66 -1.37
CA GLY A 79 20.01 14.51 -2.56
C GLY A 79 18.69 15.28 -2.64
N GLY A 80 18.74 16.44 -3.32
CA GLY A 80 17.63 17.38 -3.36
C GLY A 80 17.37 18.08 -2.02
N PRO A 81 16.15 18.57 -1.76
CA PRO A 81 15.80 19.19 -0.48
C PRO A 81 15.92 18.20 0.68
N VAL A 82 16.56 18.64 1.78
CA VAL A 82 16.55 17.89 3.04
C VAL A 82 15.19 18.05 3.70
N SER A 83 14.58 16.95 4.13
CA SER A 83 13.25 17.00 4.71
C SER A 83 13.00 15.88 5.71
N THR A 84 12.25 16.18 6.77
CA THR A 84 11.45 15.22 7.51
C THR A 84 10.09 15.05 6.81
N PHE A 85 9.25 14.14 7.26
CA PHE A 85 7.97 13.80 6.63
C PHE A 85 6.84 13.81 7.65
N SER A 86 5.65 14.19 7.22
CA SER A 86 4.41 13.87 7.94
C SER A 86 3.94 12.45 7.57
N GLY A 87 2.98 11.91 8.30
CA GLY A 87 2.37 10.61 8.04
C GLY A 87 1.34 10.59 6.91
N TYR A 88 1.39 11.54 5.97
CA TYR A 88 0.38 11.73 4.90
C TYR A 88 0.08 10.48 4.07
N HIS A 89 1.04 9.58 3.96
CA HIS A 89 0.93 8.35 3.19
C HIS A 89 0.17 7.22 3.93
N GLY A 90 -0.04 7.34 5.24
CA GLY A 90 -0.80 6.39 6.05
C GLY A 90 -0.01 5.19 6.60
N TYR A 91 1.25 4.99 6.21
CA TYR A 91 2.03 3.78 6.54
C TYR A 91 2.75 3.82 7.89
N TRP A 92 2.45 4.80 8.76
CA TRP A 92 3.03 4.92 10.11
C TRP A 92 1.95 4.83 11.20
N PRO A 93 1.21 3.72 11.31
CA PRO A 93 0.03 3.68 12.18
C PRO A 93 0.39 3.86 13.66
N VAL A 94 -0.25 4.83 14.31
CA VAL A 94 -0.32 4.97 15.77
C VAL A 94 -1.62 4.38 16.33
N SER A 95 -2.53 3.98 15.45
CA SER A 95 -3.72 3.18 15.75
C SER A 95 -4.06 2.31 14.53
N ASN A 96 -4.40 1.04 14.73
CA ASN A 96 -4.83 0.15 13.65
C ASN A 96 -6.36 0.04 13.52
N ILE A 97 -7.12 0.73 14.37
CA ILE A 97 -8.59 0.59 14.47
C ILE A 97 -9.35 1.92 14.35
N LYS A 98 -8.64 3.02 14.16
CA LYS A 98 -9.27 4.35 14.05
C LYS A 98 -8.82 5.03 12.78
N PRO A 99 -9.71 5.66 12.02
CA PRO A 99 -9.33 6.53 10.93
C PRO A 99 -8.55 7.74 11.45
N ASP A 100 -7.63 8.24 10.65
CA ASP A 100 -6.95 9.52 10.88
C ASP A 100 -7.97 10.65 10.66
N HIS A 101 -8.08 11.52 11.64
CA HIS A 101 -9.04 12.63 11.62
C HIS A 101 -8.83 13.61 10.46
N ARG A 102 -7.63 13.59 9.83
CA ARG A 102 -7.33 14.35 8.61
C ARG A 102 -7.93 13.71 7.36
N PHE A 103 -8.25 12.42 7.40
CA PHE A 103 -8.86 11.71 6.28
C PHE A 103 -10.37 11.54 6.44
N ALA A 104 -10.85 11.20 7.62
CA ALA A 104 -12.27 11.05 7.89
C ALA A 104 -12.59 10.97 9.37
N SER A 105 -13.80 11.39 9.75
CA SER A 105 -14.49 10.86 10.92
C SER A 105 -15.04 9.45 10.64
N PRO A 106 -15.39 8.67 11.68
CA PRO A 106 -16.08 7.39 11.50
C PRO A 106 -17.36 7.51 10.67
N GLU A 107 -18.13 8.55 10.89
CA GLU A 107 -19.40 8.82 10.18
C GLU A 107 -19.18 9.11 8.70
N GLU A 108 -18.18 9.91 8.35
CA GLU A 108 -17.81 10.19 6.95
C GLU A 108 -17.36 8.93 6.24
N LEU A 109 -16.64 8.05 6.94
CA LEU A 109 -16.18 6.79 6.37
C LEU A 109 -17.33 5.81 6.07
N HIS A 110 -18.31 5.70 6.97
CA HIS A 110 -19.53 4.92 6.71
C HIS A 110 -20.29 5.45 5.50
N LEU A 111 -20.49 6.78 5.42
CA LEU A 111 -21.17 7.39 4.26
C LEU A 111 -20.42 7.14 2.94
N PHE A 112 -19.09 7.12 2.96
CA PHE A 112 -18.30 6.82 1.78
C PHE A 112 -18.51 5.36 1.31
N LEU A 113 -18.47 4.41 2.24
CA LEU A 113 -18.64 2.99 1.92
C LEU A 113 -20.06 2.71 1.41
N ASP A 114 -21.09 3.28 2.06
CA ASP A 114 -22.48 3.21 1.60
C ASP A 114 -22.62 3.78 0.16
N ASP A 115 -22.05 4.94 -0.10
CA ASP A 115 -22.07 5.56 -1.43
C ASP A 115 -21.29 4.74 -2.47
N ALA A 116 -20.16 4.16 -2.10
CA ALA A 116 -19.38 3.28 -2.98
C ALA A 116 -20.17 2.03 -3.37
N HIS A 117 -20.77 1.36 -2.40
CA HIS A 117 -21.60 0.17 -2.65
C HIS A 117 -22.83 0.50 -3.48
N ALA A 118 -23.50 1.64 -3.24
CA ALA A 118 -24.62 2.10 -4.06
C ALA A 118 -24.23 2.37 -5.52
N ASN A 119 -22.94 2.66 -5.79
CA ASN A 119 -22.37 2.84 -7.11
C ASN A 119 -21.62 1.59 -7.65
N GLU A 120 -21.92 0.41 -7.10
CA GLU A 120 -21.31 -0.87 -7.51
C GLU A 120 -19.76 -0.89 -7.46
N GLN A 121 -19.16 -0.08 -6.55
CA GLN A 121 -17.71 -0.04 -6.30
C GLN A 121 -17.40 -0.86 -5.04
N ASN A 122 -16.47 -1.81 -5.16
CA ASN A 122 -15.85 -2.42 -3.98
C ASN A 122 -14.74 -1.50 -3.44
N VAL A 123 -14.50 -1.52 -2.14
CA VAL A 123 -13.45 -0.73 -1.50
C VAL A 123 -12.49 -1.62 -0.71
N LEU A 124 -11.22 -1.60 -1.08
CA LEU A 124 -10.15 -2.29 -0.38
C LEU A 124 -9.35 -1.29 0.47
N LEU A 125 -9.20 -1.59 1.75
CA LEU A 125 -8.31 -0.84 2.62
C LEU A 125 -6.87 -1.33 2.46
N ASP A 126 -5.93 -0.43 2.26
CA ASP A 126 -4.51 -0.72 2.44
C ASP A 126 -4.21 -0.87 3.93
N TYR A 127 -3.87 -2.09 4.36
CA TYR A 127 -3.75 -2.42 5.77
C TYR A 127 -2.31 -2.75 6.16
N VAL A 128 -1.79 -2.00 7.13
CA VAL A 128 -0.43 -2.15 7.66
C VAL A 128 -0.47 -3.04 8.91
N ALA A 129 -0.12 -4.33 8.77
CA ALA A 129 -0.07 -5.28 9.89
C ALA A 129 1.36 -5.56 10.37
N ASN A 130 2.37 -5.44 9.48
CA ASN A 130 3.74 -5.83 9.78
C ASN A 130 4.38 -5.01 10.90
N HIS A 131 4.16 -3.71 10.90
CA HIS A 131 4.81 -2.76 11.80
C HIS A 131 3.82 -1.71 12.32
N VAL A 132 4.25 -1.02 13.35
CA VAL A 132 3.54 0.15 13.90
C VAL A 132 4.54 1.30 14.07
N HIS A 133 4.06 2.49 14.30
CA HIS A 133 4.91 3.60 14.75
C HIS A 133 5.34 3.40 16.21
N GLU A 134 6.49 3.91 16.62
CA GLU A 134 6.97 3.76 18.01
C GLU A 134 6.04 4.42 19.04
N LEU A 135 5.21 5.39 18.64
CA LEU A 135 4.17 5.98 19.49
C LEU A 135 2.91 5.13 19.63
N HIS A 136 2.80 4.01 18.91
CA HIS A 136 1.62 3.15 18.97
C HIS A 136 1.47 2.54 20.38
N PRO A 137 0.26 2.56 20.99
CA PRO A 137 0.04 2.08 22.36
C PRO A 137 0.45 0.62 22.60
N VAL A 138 0.36 -0.23 21.60
CA VAL A 138 0.82 -1.63 21.67
C VAL A 138 2.31 -1.68 21.93
N TYR A 139 3.11 -0.96 21.15
CA TYR A 139 4.56 -0.92 21.34
C TYR A 139 4.97 -0.22 22.63
N GLN A 140 4.31 0.89 22.96
CA GLN A 140 4.58 1.65 24.19
C GLN A 140 4.35 0.80 25.45
N LYS A 141 3.31 -0.04 25.48
CA LYS A 141 2.98 -0.91 26.61
C LYS A 141 3.78 -2.21 26.59
N HIS A 142 4.09 -2.74 25.41
CA HIS A 142 4.72 -4.03 25.20
C HIS A 142 5.86 -3.95 24.18
N PRO A 143 6.98 -3.27 24.48
CA PRO A 143 8.10 -3.16 23.55
C PRO A 143 8.69 -4.52 23.11
N ASN A 144 8.54 -5.53 23.96
CA ASN A 144 8.96 -6.91 23.71
C ASN A 144 8.04 -7.67 22.74
N TRP A 145 6.96 -7.06 22.26
CA TRP A 145 6.11 -7.59 21.19
C TRP A 145 6.63 -7.19 19.79
N ALA A 146 7.63 -6.35 19.73
CA ALA A 146 8.38 -6.09 18.52
C ALA A 146 9.56 -7.06 18.38
N THR A 147 10.00 -7.25 17.15
CA THR A 147 11.23 -7.96 16.84
C THR A 147 12.46 -7.16 17.32
N ASN A 148 13.62 -7.81 17.40
CA ASN A 148 14.82 -7.15 17.86
C ASN A 148 15.28 -6.05 16.88
N LYS A 149 15.54 -4.85 17.40
CA LYS A 149 16.10 -3.71 16.66
C LYS A 149 17.53 -3.94 16.18
N TYR A 150 18.23 -4.91 16.75
CA TYR A 150 19.57 -5.28 16.37
C TYR A 150 19.63 -6.78 16.03
N THR A 151 20.40 -7.11 15.01
CA THR A 151 20.73 -8.51 14.65
C THR A 151 21.63 -9.17 15.69
N ALA A 152 21.79 -10.47 15.63
CA ALA A 152 22.64 -11.22 16.59
C ALA A 152 24.12 -10.80 16.53
N ASP A 153 24.59 -10.29 15.40
CA ASP A 153 25.94 -9.75 15.21
C ASP A 153 26.08 -8.26 15.56
N GLY A 154 25.02 -7.64 16.09
CA GLY A 154 25.01 -6.27 16.59
C GLY A 154 24.76 -5.17 15.54
N ARG A 155 24.48 -5.53 14.29
CA ARG A 155 24.07 -4.57 13.27
C ARG A 155 22.65 -4.07 13.54
N LEU A 156 22.36 -2.85 13.12
CA LEU A 156 20.99 -2.34 13.14
C LEU A 156 20.12 -3.16 12.16
N ASN A 157 19.01 -3.72 12.68
CA ASN A 157 18.08 -4.55 11.91
C ASN A 157 17.02 -3.68 11.22
N THR A 158 17.46 -2.77 10.35
CA THR A 158 16.57 -1.93 9.53
C THR A 158 16.85 -2.16 8.06
N GLN A 159 15.78 -2.26 7.25
CA GLN A 159 15.86 -2.40 5.79
C GLN A 159 16.68 -3.62 5.30
N LEU A 160 16.79 -4.65 6.12
CA LEU A 160 17.42 -5.94 5.76
C LEU A 160 16.38 -6.86 5.09
N TRP A 161 15.80 -6.38 3.98
CA TRP A 161 14.57 -6.89 3.36
C TRP A 161 14.56 -8.38 2.98
N ASP A 162 15.71 -8.94 2.68
CA ASP A 162 15.84 -10.35 2.29
C ASP A 162 16.53 -11.18 3.38
N GLU A 163 17.56 -10.63 4.03
CA GLU A 163 18.35 -11.31 5.07
C GLU A 163 17.52 -11.53 6.34
N GLU A 164 16.83 -10.49 6.80
CA GLU A 164 16.03 -10.49 8.04
C GLU A 164 14.53 -10.30 7.73
N ARG A 165 14.06 -10.96 6.68
CA ARG A 165 12.74 -10.74 6.06
C ARG A 165 11.58 -10.65 7.05
N LEU A 166 11.54 -11.48 8.10
CA LEU A 166 10.44 -11.54 9.06
C LEU A 166 10.69 -10.73 10.33
N THR A 167 11.83 -10.06 10.45
CA THR A 167 12.24 -9.37 11.68
C THR A 167 12.74 -7.96 11.46
N THR A 168 13.09 -7.59 10.21
CA THR A 168 13.66 -6.28 9.90
C THR A 168 12.65 -5.17 10.14
N TRP A 169 13.10 -4.08 10.74
CA TRP A 169 12.32 -2.85 10.90
C TRP A 169 12.37 -2.02 9.63
N PHE A 170 11.31 -1.29 9.35
CA PHE A 170 11.24 -0.42 8.17
C PHE A 170 12.02 0.87 8.38
N ASP A 171 12.01 1.40 9.60
CA ASP A 171 12.88 2.47 10.07
C ASP A 171 13.09 2.32 11.59
N THR A 172 13.98 3.12 12.16
CA THR A 172 14.33 3.08 13.58
C THR A 172 13.18 3.41 14.52
N PHE A 173 12.15 4.11 14.02
CA PHE A 173 10.92 4.48 14.71
C PHE A 173 9.70 3.63 14.28
N MET A 174 9.91 2.63 13.41
CA MET A 174 8.86 1.71 12.94
C MET A 174 9.16 0.26 13.36
N PRO A 175 8.88 -0.09 14.63
CA PRO A 175 9.07 -1.45 15.14
C PRO A 175 8.22 -2.45 14.38
N THR A 176 8.86 -3.47 13.82
CA THR A 176 8.19 -4.64 13.25
C THR A 176 7.64 -5.50 14.39
N LEU A 177 6.37 -5.86 14.32
CA LEU A 177 5.72 -6.67 15.34
C LEU A 177 6.11 -8.15 15.22
N GLU A 178 6.28 -8.82 16.36
CA GLU A 178 6.55 -10.26 16.39
C GLU A 178 5.27 -11.07 16.15
N LEU A 179 4.80 -11.03 14.90
CA LEU A 179 3.56 -11.71 14.50
C LEU A 179 3.65 -13.26 14.52
N ARG A 180 4.82 -13.83 14.84
CA ARG A 180 4.95 -15.26 15.16
C ARG A 180 4.48 -15.58 16.57
N ASN A 181 4.38 -14.57 17.44
CA ASN A 181 3.80 -14.69 18.77
C ASN A 181 2.27 -14.68 18.67
N ASP A 182 1.62 -15.73 19.16
CA ASP A 182 0.17 -15.90 19.04
C ASP A 182 -0.62 -14.73 19.66
N THR A 183 -0.19 -14.19 20.82
CA THR A 183 -0.87 -13.05 21.45
C THR A 183 -0.83 -11.80 20.58
N VAL A 184 0.31 -11.53 19.94
CA VAL A 184 0.47 -10.38 19.03
C VAL A 184 -0.34 -10.60 17.76
N ALA A 185 -0.30 -11.82 17.21
CA ALA A 185 -1.04 -12.19 16.02
C ALA A 185 -2.57 -12.09 16.25
N GLU A 186 -3.05 -12.57 17.40
CA GLU A 186 -4.48 -12.47 17.78
C GLU A 186 -4.92 -11.00 17.85
N LEU A 187 -4.19 -10.16 18.59
CA LEU A 187 -4.53 -8.74 18.72
C LEU A 187 -4.55 -8.02 17.36
N MET A 188 -3.53 -8.23 16.54
CA MET A 188 -3.42 -7.51 15.26
C MET A 188 -4.42 -8.01 14.24
N SER A 189 -4.79 -9.30 14.26
CA SER A 189 -5.86 -9.83 13.42
C SER A 189 -7.25 -9.35 13.86
N ASP A 190 -7.49 -9.22 15.18
CA ASP A 190 -8.72 -8.63 15.69
C ASP A 190 -8.84 -7.15 15.31
N SER A 191 -7.73 -6.41 15.33
CA SER A 191 -7.70 -5.02 14.88
C SER A 191 -8.03 -4.88 13.38
N ALA A 192 -7.61 -5.84 12.55
CA ALA A 192 -7.97 -5.85 11.15
C ALA A 192 -9.48 -6.10 10.92
N LEU A 193 -10.09 -6.96 11.74
CA LEU A 193 -11.52 -7.27 11.61
C LEU A 193 -12.43 -6.07 11.80
N VAL A 194 -12.04 -5.08 12.59
CA VAL A 194 -12.82 -3.84 12.80
C VAL A 194 -13.20 -3.19 11.47
N TRP A 195 -12.30 -3.19 10.49
CA TRP A 195 -12.54 -2.58 9.18
C TRP A 195 -13.58 -3.34 8.34
N ILE A 196 -13.72 -4.64 8.55
CA ILE A 196 -14.74 -5.47 7.90
C ILE A 196 -16.06 -5.42 8.67
N THR A 197 -16.02 -5.59 10.00
CA THR A 197 -17.22 -5.78 10.80
C THR A 197 -17.92 -4.50 11.22
N GLU A 198 -17.17 -3.39 11.35
CA GLU A 198 -17.73 -2.10 11.75
C GLU A 198 -17.90 -1.15 10.56
N TYR A 199 -16.97 -1.17 9.58
CA TYR A 199 -16.99 -0.23 8.46
C TYR A 199 -17.47 -0.82 7.14
N ASP A 200 -17.51 -2.15 6.99
CA ASP A 200 -17.98 -2.84 5.78
C ASP A 200 -17.06 -2.67 4.55
N PHE A 201 -15.73 -2.70 4.76
CA PHE A 201 -14.80 -2.80 3.65
C PHE A 201 -14.90 -4.17 2.96
N ASP A 202 -14.81 -4.20 1.62
CA ASP A 202 -14.87 -5.42 0.80
C ASP A 202 -13.57 -6.25 0.83
N GLY A 203 -12.53 -5.71 1.45
CA GLY A 203 -11.27 -6.43 1.57
C GLY A 203 -10.06 -5.58 1.90
N PHE A 204 -8.91 -6.22 1.74
CA PHE A 204 -7.62 -5.63 2.05
C PHE A 204 -6.62 -5.72 0.91
N ARG A 205 -5.84 -4.67 0.74
CA ARG A 205 -4.49 -4.78 0.25
C ARG A 205 -3.57 -4.86 1.47
N HIS A 206 -2.90 -6.00 1.64
CA HIS A 206 -1.96 -6.18 2.75
C HIS A 206 -0.61 -5.58 2.39
N ASP A 207 -0.23 -4.51 3.11
CA ASP A 207 1.08 -3.90 3.03
C ASP A 207 2.16 -4.88 3.46
N ALA A 208 3.32 -4.80 2.81
CA ALA A 208 4.53 -5.51 3.20
C ALA A 208 4.33 -7.03 3.47
N THR A 209 3.44 -7.70 2.74
CA THR A 209 3.12 -9.13 2.93
C THR A 209 4.38 -10.01 2.90
N LYS A 210 5.41 -9.63 2.14
CA LYS A 210 6.72 -10.26 2.13
C LYS A 210 7.28 -10.47 3.55
N HIS A 211 7.00 -9.56 4.46
CA HIS A 211 7.54 -9.51 5.82
C HIS A 211 6.60 -10.14 6.87
N ILE A 212 5.41 -10.53 6.46
CA ILE A 212 4.39 -11.11 7.34
C ILE A 212 4.56 -12.63 7.42
N PRO A 213 4.62 -13.23 8.62
CA PRO A 213 4.74 -14.67 8.76
C PRO A 213 3.41 -15.38 8.40
N MET A 214 3.52 -16.58 7.85
CA MET A 214 2.40 -17.35 7.33
C MET A 214 1.33 -17.72 8.37
N ASN A 215 1.72 -17.90 9.65
CA ASN A 215 0.76 -18.15 10.74
C ASN A 215 -0.21 -16.97 10.90
N PHE A 216 0.27 -15.73 10.85
CA PHE A 216 -0.58 -14.54 10.91
C PHE A 216 -1.52 -14.45 9.71
N THR A 217 -0.99 -14.63 8.48
CA THR A 217 -1.82 -14.62 7.26
C THR A 217 -2.96 -15.62 7.34
N ARG A 218 -2.68 -16.84 7.82
CA ARG A 218 -3.70 -17.88 7.98
C ARG A 218 -4.71 -17.56 9.07
N LEU A 219 -4.25 -17.06 10.21
CA LEU A 219 -5.11 -16.66 11.32
C LEU A 219 -6.07 -15.56 10.88
N LEU A 220 -5.56 -14.49 10.24
CA LEU A 220 -6.37 -13.38 9.74
C LEU A 220 -7.40 -13.86 8.72
N THR A 221 -6.98 -14.66 7.73
CA THR A 221 -7.90 -15.21 6.73
C THR A 221 -8.98 -16.09 7.36
N GLN A 222 -8.63 -16.89 8.37
CA GLN A 222 -9.61 -17.70 9.11
C GLN A 222 -10.64 -16.82 9.83
N LYS A 223 -10.18 -15.77 10.53
CA LYS A 223 -11.05 -14.83 11.24
C LYS A 223 -11.96 -14.06 10.29
N ILE A 224 -11.44 -13.55 9.19
CA ILE A 224 -12.23 -12.86 8.16
C ILE A 224 -13.37 -13.77 7.65
N ARG A 225 -13.05 -15.01 7.29
CA ARG A 225 -14.05 -15.98 6.81
C ARG A 225 -15.08 -16.39 7.86
N ALA A 226 -14.73 -16.28 9.13
CA ALA A 226 -15.67 -16.54 10.22
C ALA A 226 -16.55 -15.32 10.56
N ALA A 227 -16.08 -14.12 10.26
CA ALA A 227 -16.75 -12.86 10.59
C ALA A 227 -17.71 -12.37 9.49
N SER A 228 -17.49 -12.77 8.22
CA SER A 228 -18.33 -12.35 7.10
C SER A 228 -18.80 -13.56 6.29
N GLU A 229 -20.09 -13.54 5.90
CA GLU A 229 -20.67 -14.50 4.93
C GLU A 229 -20.27 -14.12 3.50
N ASP A 230 -19.99 -12.85 3.25
CA ASP A 230 -19.54 -12.33 1.97
C ASP A 230 -18.06 -12.61 1.73
N HIS A 231 -17.68 -12.62 0.48
CA HIS A 231 -16.28 -12.82 0.10
C HIS A 231 -15.47 -11.55 0.29
N VAL A 232 -14.74 -11.46 1.40
CA VAL A 232 -13.77 -10.39 1.67
C VAL A 232 -12.48 -10.69 0.90
N TYR A 233 -12.18 -9.90 -0.11
CA TYR A 233 -11.02 -10.10 -0.98
C TYR A 233 -9.72 -9.65 -0.32
N GLN A 234 -8.67 -10.45 -0.45
CA GLN A 234 -7.36 -10.18 0.12
C GLN A 234 -6.27 -10.25 -0.95
N ILE A 235 -5.60 -9.14 -1.19
CA ILE A 235 -4.43 -9.08 -2.08
C ILE A 235 -3.20 -8.62 -1.31
N GLY A 236 -2.06 -9.31 -1.50
CA GLY A 236 -0.84 -9.01 -0.78
C GLY A 236 0.22 -8.32 -1.64
N GLU A 237 1.11 -7.61 -0.98
CA GLU A 237 2.29 -7.00 -1.58
C GLU A 237 3.55 -7.79 -1.24
N THR A 238 4.12 -8.47 -2.24
CA THR A 238 5.37 -9.21 -2.09
C THR A 238 6.30 -8.94 -3.27
N TYR A 239 7.42 -8.29 -3.01
CA TYR A 239 8.54 -8.21 -3.96
C TYR A 239 9.48 -9.39 -3.74
N GLY A 240 9.70 -10.22 -4.77
CA GLY A 240 10.58 -11.38 -4.64
C GLY A 240 10.46 -12.35 -5.81
N SER A 241 10.93 -13.57 -5.60
CA SER A 241 10.80 -14.63 -6.59
C SER A 241 9.34 -15.09 -6.74
N ASP A 242 9.02 -15.69 -7.89
CA ASP A 242 7.67 -16.23 -8.14
C ASP A 242 7.28 -17.29 -7.10
N GLU A 243 8.25 -18.06 -6.58
CA GLU A 243 8.03 -19.04 -5.51
C GLU A 243 7.61 -18.37 -4.21
N LEU A 244 8.28 -17.27 -3.82
CA LEU A 244 7.94 -16.52 -2.61
C LEU A 244 6.55 -15.92 -2.74
N ILE A 245 6.25 -15.27 -3.86
CA ILE A 245 4.93 -14.68 -4.13
C ILE A 245 3.84 -15.78 -4.07
N ALA A 246 4.03 -16.89 -4.77
CA ALA A 246 3.10 -18.01 -4.79
C ALA A 246 2.90 -18.65 -3.40
N SER A 247 3.90 -18.59 -2.52
CA SER A 247 3.80 -19.17 -1.19
C SER A 247 2.69 -18.55 -0.34
N TYR A 248 2.30 -17.30 -0.61
CA TYR A 248 1.25 -16.58 0.11
C TYR A 248 -0.16 -16.78 -0.46
N VAL A 249 -0.31 -17.32 -1.67
CA VAL A 249 -1.61 -17.50 -2.33
C VAL A 249 -2.14 -18.91 -2.12
N GLY A 250 -3.46 -19.05 -1.94
CA GLY A 250 -4.13 -20.35 -1.88
C GLY A 250 -5.06 -20.52 -0.68
N SER A 251 -5.57 -21.73 -0.48
CA SER A 251 -6.54 -22.04 0.57
C SER A 251 -6.02 -21.69 1.96
N GLY A 252 -6.79 -20.85 2.68
CA GLY A 252 -6.43 -20.37 4.01
C GLY A 252 -5.30 -19.34 4.04
N LYS A 253 -4.99 -18.71 2.91
CA LYS A 253 -4.04 -17.63 2.73
C LYS A 253 -4.74 -16.47 2.03
N VAL A 254 -4.00 -15.47 1.52
CA VAL A 254 -4.60 -14.43 0.70
C VAL A 254 -5.08 -14.98 -0.65
N ASP A 255 -6.05 -14.29 -1.24
CA ASP A 255 -6.65 -14.70 -2.52
C ASP A 255 -5.71 -14.41 -3.70
N ALA A 256 -4.92 -13.36 -3.59
CA ALA A 256 -4.03 -12.87 -4.63
C ALA A 256 -2.77 -12.21 -4.10
N GLN A 257 -1.83 -12.02 -5.01
CA GLN A 257 -0.66 -11.14 -4.83
C GLN A 257 -0.55 -10.22 -6.04
N PHE A 258 0.08 -9.06 -5.89
CA PHE A 258 0.48 -8.26 -7.04
C PHE A 258 1.58 -8.99 -7.83
N ASN A 259 1.41 -9.05 -9.15
CA ASN A 259 2.35 -9.71 -10.06
C ASN A 259 3.44 -8.73 -10.51
N PHE A 260 4.33 -8.35 -9.58
CA PHE A 260 5.40 -7.37 -9.86
C PHE A 260 6.41 -7.85 -10.90
N ASN A 261 6.68 -9.16 -10.98
CA ASN A 261 7.58 -9.70 -11.99
C ASN A 261 7.03 -9.51 -13.42
N LEU A 262 5.72 -9.70 -13.58
CA LEU A 262 5.04 -9.39 -14.84
C LEU A 262 4.99 -7.88 -15.12
N TYR A 263 4.71 -7.07 -14.09
CA TYR A 263 4.74 -5.61 -14.18
C TYR A 263 6.09 -5.12 -14.71
N ASP A 264 7.20 -5.52 -14.08
CA ASP A 264 8.54 -5.07 -14.46
C ASP A 264 8.89 -5.46 -15.91
N ALA A 265 8.49 -6.68 -16.33
CA ALA A 265 8.71 -7.14 -17.69
C ALA A 265 7.84 -6.40 -18.73
N ALA A 266 6.58 -6.12 -18.41
CA ALA A 266 5.69 -5.34 -19.25
C ALA A 266 6.15 -3.88 -19.34
N PHE A 267 6.50 -3.30 -18.19
CA PHE A 267 6.98 -1.93 -18.11
C PHE A 267 8.23 -1.72 -19.00
N GLU A 268 9.21 -2.62 -18.92
CA GLU A 268 10.39 -2.59 -19.79
C GLU A 268 10.00 -2.71 -21.27
N ALA A 269 9.19 -3.73 -21.62
CA ALA A 269 8.83 -4.01 -23.01
C ALA A 269 8.12 -2.84 -23.71
N PHE A 270 7.29 -2.08 -22.99
CA PHE A 270 6.50 -1.01 -23.57
C PHE A 270 7.13 0.39 -23.43
N THR A 271 8.01 0.60 -22.44
CA THR A 271 8.58 1.93 -22.20
C THR A 271 10.00 2.11 -22.75
N GLN A 272 10.80 1.04 -22.79
CA GLN A 272 12.21 1.15 -23.20
C GLN A 272 12.39 1.06 -24.70
N GLU A 273 13.26 1.91 -25.23
CA GLU A 273 13.64 1.88 -26.64
C GLU A 273 14.55 0.67 -26.91
N GLY A 274 14.21 -0.12 -27.95
CA GLY A 274 14.95 -1.34 -28.30
C GLY A 274 14.66 -2.56 -27.44
N ALA A 275 13.77 -2.46 -26.45
CA ALA A 275 13.33 -3.61 -25.68
C ALA A 275 12.60 -4.64 -26.57
N THR A 276 12.71 -5.92 -26.21
CA THR A 276 12.01 -7.02 -26.87
C THR A 276 10.91 -7.59 -25.97
N PHE A 277 9.98 -8.34 -26.57
CA PHE A 277 8.93 -9.02 -25.80
C PHE A 277 9.39 -10.35 -25.15
N ASP A 278 10.66 -10.74 -25.27
CA ASP A 278 11.14 -12.02 -24.74
C ASP A 278 11.05 -12.10 -23.22
N ARG A 279 11.39 -11.02 -22.51
CA ARG A 279 11.26 -10.97 -21.05
C ARG A 279 9.80 -11.04 -20.63
N LEU A 280 8.93 -10.28 -21.30
CA LEU A 280 7.49 -10.30 -21.04
C LEU A 280 6.89 -11.69 -21.28
N ARG A 281 7.26 -12.36 -22.39
CA ARG A 281 6.83 -13.73 -22.66
C ARG A 281 7.26 -14.70 -21.56
N LYS A 282 8.53 -14.64 -21.13
CA LYS A 282 9.03 -15.46 -20.03
C LYS A 282 8.31 -15.19 -18.70
N ALA A 283 8.04 -13.94 -18.38
CA ALA A 283 7.29 -13.57 -17.17
C ALA A 283 5.84 -14.08 -17.20
N LEU A 284 5.18 -14.07 -18.35
CA LEU A 284 3.86 -14.68 -18.55
C LEU A 284 3.90 -16.20 -18.36
N GLU A 285 4.88 -16.88 -18.94
CA GLU A 285 5.07 -18.33 -18.80
C GLU A 285 5.34 -18.71 -17.33
N SER A 286 6.20 -17.93 -16.64
CA SER A 286 6.49 -18.10 -15.23
C SER A 286 5.23 -17.90 -14.38
N SER A 287 4.49 -16.83 -14.64
CA SER A 287 3.24 -16.52 -13.96
C SER A 287 2.23 -17.67 -14.04
N LEU A 288 2.05 -18.27 -15.23
CA LEU A 288 1.19 -19.41 -15.42
C LEU A 288 1.72 -20.67 -14.69
N THR A 289 3.02 -20.83 -14.61
CA THR A 289 3.67 -21.96 -13.93
C THR A 289 3.50 -21.92 -12.43
N TYR A 290 3.74 -20.75 -11.81
CA TYR A 290 3.76 -20.61 -10.36
C TYR A 290 2.39 -20.28 -9.76
N TYR A 291 1.58 -19.48 -10.46
CA TYR A 291 0.28 -19.04 -9.95
C TYR A 291 -0.89 -19.84 -10.55
N GLY A 292 -0.68 -20.47 -11.71
CA GLY A 292 -1.71 -21.24 -12.40
C GLY A 292 -2.80 -20.37 -13.03
N HIS A 293 -3.84 -21.02 -13.55
CA HIS A 293 -4.94 -20.35 -14.26
C HIS A 293 -6.11 -19.93 -13.34
N HIS A 294 -6.10 -20.36 -12.09
CA HIS A 294 -7.22 -20.20 -11.16
C HIS A 294 -6.99 -19.15 -10.08
N HIS A 295 -5.78 -18.62 -9.95
CA HIS A 295 -5.47 -17.58 -8.99
C HIS A 295 -5.75 -16.20 -9.57
N LEU A 296 -6.38 -15.35 -8.76
CA LEU A 296 -6.72 -13.97 -9.13
C LEU A 296 -5.55 -13.05 -8.82
N MET A 297 -4.47 -13.16 -9.58
CA MET A 297 -3.31 -12.27 -9.41
C MET A 297 -3.64 -10.83 -9.81
N GLY A 298 -3.19 -9.86 -9.01
CA GLY A 298 -3.28 -8.45 -9.34
C GLY A 298 -2.23 -8.07 -10.40
N ASN A 299 -2.65 -8.00 -11.65
CA ASN A 299 -1.80 -7.46 -12.71
C ASN A 299 -1.83 -5.93 -12.62
N ILE A 300 -0.70 -5.35 -12.24
CA ILE A 300 -0.59 -3.94 -11.90
C ILE A 300 0.06 -3.15 -13.06
N SER A 301 -0.40 -1.93 -13.29
CA SER A 301 0.23 -0.98 -14.23
C SER A 301 0.94 0.18 -13.53
N GLY A 302 0.75 0.33 -12.22
CA GLY A 302 1.40 1.34 -11.38
C GLY A 302 0.81 1.40 -9.98
N ASN A 303 1.56 1.97 -9.04
CA ASN A 303 1.14 2.30 -7.69
C ASN A 303 1.99 3.47 -7.16
N GLN A 304 1.89 3.77 -5.85
CA GLN A 304 2.65 4.84 -5.18
C GLN A 304 4.17 4.64 -5.19
N ASP A 305 4.64 3.40 -5.33
CA ASP A 305 6.08 3.04 -5.28
C ASP A 305 6.74 2.94 -6.65
N LYS A 306 5.96 3.03 -7.70
CA LYS A 306 6.44 2.89 -9.09
C LYS A 306 6.33 4.21 -9.84
N PRO A 307 7.27 4.49 -10.76
CA PRO A 307 7.17 5.65 -11.63
C PRO A 307 5.94 5.55 -12.53
N ARG A 308 5.39 6.70 -12.91
CA ARG A 308 4.26 6.74 -13.84
C ARG A 308 4.65 6.13 -15.18
N PHE A 309 3.85 5.18 -15.67
CA PHE A 309 4.05 4.53 -16.96
C PHE A 309 4.20 5.56 -18.10
N SER A 310 3.29 6.53 -18.16
CA SER A 310 3.28 7.56 -19.18
C SER A 310 4.53 8.46 -19.19
N SER A 311 5.11 8.77 -18.03
CA SER A 311 6.36 9.53 -17.91
C SER A 311 7.56 8.74 -18.45
N MET A 312 7.63 7.44 -18.12
CA MET A 312 8.66 6.55 -18.66
C MET A 312 8.50 6.35 -20.17
N ALA A 313 7.27 6.09 -20.63
CA ALA A 313 6.97 5.88 -22.04
C ALA A 313 7.22 7.14 -22.90
N SER A 314 7.18 8.32 -22.27
CA SER A 314 7.55 9.61 -22.86
C SER A 314 9.06 9.86 -22.91
N GLY A 315 9.86 9.04 -22.20
CA GLY A 315 11.30 9.24 -22.06
C GLY A 315 11.70 10.34 -21.06
N HIS A 316 10.77 10.78 -20.20
CA HIS A 316 11.03 11.78 -19.16
C HIS A 316 11.77 11.20 -17.95
N LEU A 317 11.70 9.89 -17.79
CA LEU A 317 12.42 9.08 -16.82
C LEU A 317 13.04 7.87 -17.53
N SER A 318 14.09 7.30 -16.96
CA SER A 318 14.72 6.08 -17.47
C SER A 318 14.77 4.99 -16.39
N MET A 319 14.92 3.72 -16.79
CA MET A 319 15.07 2.60 -15.84
C MET A 319 16.35 2.65 -15.01
N SER A 320 17.36 3.39 -15.47
CA SER A 320 18.64 3.58 -14.75
C SER A 320 18.60 4.74 -13.77
N GLU A 321 17.55 5.55 -13.78
CA GLU A 321 17.38 6.71 -12.91
C GLU A 321 16.55 6.35 -11.68
N ASP A 322 16.95 6.85 -10.51
CA ASP A 322 16.10 6.81 -9.34
C ASP A 322 14.92 7.78 -9.53
N SER A 323 13.74 7.23 -9.79
CA SER A 323 12.54 8.02 -10.08
C SER A 323 12.05 8.82 -8.87
N LYS A 324 12.29 8.35 -7.65
CA LYS A 324 11.96 9.09 -6.41
C LYS A 324 12.85 10.31 -6.28
N LEU A 325 14.15 10.13 -6.46
CA LEU A 325 15.11 11.24 -6.45
C LEU A 325 14.82 12.22 -7.60
N ALA A 326 14.53 11.73 -8.80
CA ALA A 326 14.17 12.58 -9.94
C ALA A 326 12.95 13.46 -9.63
N GLY A 327 11.85 12.88 -9.14
CA GLY A 327 10.66 13.62 -8.75
C GLY A 327 10.87 14.58 -7.57
N TRP A 328 11.86 14.29 -6.71
CA TRP A 328 12.23 15.15 -5.59
C TRP A 328 13.09 16.35 -6.01
N THR A 329 13.97 16.18 -7.00
CA THR A 329 14.97 17.18 -7.41
C THR A 329 14.55 18.04 -8.59
N ARG A 330 13.61 17.58 -9.40
CA ARG A 330 13.15 18.30 -10.60
C ARG A 330 11.66 18.08 -10.85
N GLU A 331 11.09 18.96 -11.62
CA GLU A 331 9.75 18.76 -12.17
C GLU A 331 9.81 17.71 -13.30
N ILE A 332 8.90 16.73 -13.26
CA ILE A 332 8.71 15.76 -14.34
C ILE A 332 7.69 16.34 -15.31
N PRO A 333 8.06 16.56 -16.58
CA PRO A 333 7.13 17.14 -17.55
C PRO A 333 5.89 16.29 -17.78
N GLU A 334 4.82 16.91 -18.25
CA GLU A 334 3.61 16.20 -18.69
C GLU A 334 3.95 15.17 -19.76
N PRO A 335 3.29 14.00 -19.74
CA PRO A 335 3.53 12.96 -20.72
C PRO A 335 3.26 13.42 -22.15
N THR A 336 4.07 12.93 -23.08
CA THR A 336 3.87 13.20 -24.51
C THR A 336 2.71 12.37 -25.07
N GLU A 337 2.15 12.79 -26.21
CA GLU A 337 1.14 12.00 -26.94
C GLU A 337 1.64 10.58 -27.25
N ARG A 338 2.94 10.43 -27.59
CA ARG A 338 3.58 9.12 -27.78
C ARG A 338 3.56 8.27 -26.50
N GLY A 339 3.80 8.90 -25.34
CA GLY A 339 3.75 8.23 -24.03
C GLY A 339 2.34 7.71 -23.73
N TYR A 340 1.32 8.52 -23.97
CA TYR A 340 -0.07 8.10 -23.81
C TYR A 340 -0.48 6.98 -24.76
N ARG A 341 -0.02 7.00 -26.02
CA ARG A 341 -0.34 5.94 -27.01
C ARG A 341 0.30 4.58 -26.69
N LYS A 342 1.35 4.53 -25.85
CA LYS A 342 1.97 3.27 -25.40
C LYS A 342 1.27 2.67 -24.18
N MET A 343 0.50 3.46 -23.47
CA MET A 343 -0.28 3.08 -22.30
C MET A 343 -1.56 2.31 -22.73
#